data_00e63cf9e42a35ca2eda7cb613eb95f9
#
_entry.id   00e63cf9e42a35ca2eda7cb613eb95f9
#
_cell.length_a   1.000
_cell.length_b   1.000
_cell.length_c   1.000
_cell.angle_alpha   90.00
_cell.angle_beta   90.00
_cell.angle_gamma   90.00
#
_symmetry.space_group_name_H-M   'P 1'
#
loop_
_entity.id
_entity.type
_entity.pdbx_description
1 polymer ?
#
loop_
_entity_poly.entity_id
_entity_poly.type
_entity_poly.pdbx_seq_one_letter_code
_entity_poly.pdbx_strand_id
1 'polypeptide(L)'
;MPKRVGFARIYMDIQTSFFFTAVVAITLALLLFFIKVPSSPYARRLGHTKNAIAGSFALAGLIFIYTMTRIDYEWNDFYPAMMMFVVTALSSVILSFSLLNLMDPNPSGGDRYWLNLMIVAIWSMGLVYYYDYPVKWVRIAVYASSIVLFVAQCISHIIAFNNSYKRALRNLEIYYDEDEEHKIKWIRFCYIIMMLTQMFVLVYLLLPRTLMKVYVLFYALFMLYFSTNFISFLGSHKLLLDAFAYKALSGEGRATVRKRKTSGRGKNNSVLEGSDLIYTDKDLKALDVAIAQWVEAGKYRESDKTRDEIAAELKTSKELLQTYFSDKGQDFRTWRTNLRINDAKAMLLANKSISINAIGERCGFSDRSNFHRQFQKIVGCSPKQWRDSGGKFAVREDTIER
;
A
#
# COMPACT_ATOMS: atom_id res chain seq x y z
N MET A 1 36.30 39.49 -9.80
CA MET A 1 35.72 39.44 -8.44
C MET A 1 34.21 39.11 -8.39
N PRO A 2 33.31 39.46 -9.33
CA PRO A 2 31.89 39.16 -9.19
C PRO A 2 31.52 37.66 -9.26
N LYS A 3 32.32 36.82 -9.95
CA LYS A 3 32.09 35.36 -10.00
C LYS A 3 32.24 34.66 -8.64
N ARG A 4 33.18 35.10 -7.77
CA ARG A 4 33.41 34.51 -6.45
C ARG A 4 32.28 34.75 -5.47
N VAL A 5 31.62 35.93 -5.54
CA VAL A 5 30.47 36.27 -4.66
C VAL A 5 29.24 35.46 -5.04
N GLY A 6 29.00 35.25 -6.32
CA GLY A 6 27.89 34.41 -6.79
C GLY A 6 28.05 32.92 -6.40
N PHE A 7 29.30 32.42 -6.48
CA PHE A 7 29.62 31.06 -6.06
C PHE A 7 29.44 30.85 -4.55
N ALA A 8 29.92 31.77 -3.72
CA ALA A 8 29.80 31.72 -2.27
C ALA A 8 28.32 31.72 -1.83
N ARG A 9 27.46 32.49 -2.51
CA ARG A 9 26.03 32.58 -2.22
C ARG A 9 25.28 31.28 -2.59
N ILE A 10 25.58 30.69 -3.75
CA ILE A 10 25.01 29.41 -4.19
C ILE A 10 25.44 28.30 -3.25
N TYR A 11 26.65 28.33 -2.76
CA TYR A 11 27.25 27.35 -1.89
C TYR A 11 26.63 27.38 -0.48
N MET A 12 26.52 28.57 0.12
CA MET A 12 25.83 28.74 1.40
C MET A 12 24.39 28.27 1.35
N ASP A 13 23.69 28.49 0.24
CA ASP A 13 22.33 28.03 0.01
C ASP A 13 22.23 26.49 -0.07
N ILE A 14 23.25 25.79 -0.64
CA ILE A 14 23.26 24.33 -0.72
C ILE A 14 23.50 23.72 0.66
N GLN A 15 24.49 24.18 1.40
CA GLN A 15 24.75 23.73 2.77
C GLN A 15 23.53 23.92 3.66
N THR A 16 22.87 25.07 3.59
CA THR A 16 21.65 25.36 4.34
C THR A 16 20.53 24.39 4.00
N SER A 17 20.37 24.02 2.71
CA SER A 17 19.37 23.05 2.28
C SER A 17 19.66 21.65 2.84
N PHE A 18 20.93 21.21 2.84
CA PHE A 18 21.32 19.94 3.45
C PHE A 18 21.10 19.94 4.96
N PHE A 19 21.48 21.02 5.65
CA PHE A 19 21.28 21.17 7.08
C PHE A 19 19.78 21.08 7.44
N PHE A 20 18.95 21.84 6.75
CA PHE A 20 17.50 21.83 6.97
C PHE A 20 16.89 20.44 6.77
N THR A 21 17.27 19.74 5.70
CA THR A 21 16.79 18.40 5.41
C THR A 21 17.28 17.38 6.44
N ALA A 22 18.53 17.52 6.91
CA ALA A 22 19.06 16.67 7.98
C ALA A 22 18.28 16.86 9.28
N VAL A 23 17.98 18.10 9.66
CA VAL A 23 17.17 18.40 10.84
C VAL A 23 15.78 17.80 10.72
N VAL A 24 15.13 17.96 9.57
CA VAL A 24 13.81 17.35 9.31
C VAL A 24 13.89 15.83 9.41
N ALA A 25 14.87 15.20 8.78
CA ALA A 25 15.04 13.75 8.79
C ALA A 25 15.25 13.19 10.20
N ILE A 26 16.13 13.81 10.98
CA ILE A 26 16.42 13.38 12.36
C ILE A 26 15.21 13.61 13.27
N THR A 27 14.53 14.75 13.14
CA THR A 27 13.31 15.05 13.91
C THR A 27 12.22 14.03 13.64
N LEU A 28 11.98 13.69 12.35
CA LEU A 28 11.00 12.66 11.99
C LEU A 28 11.42 11.26 12.44
N ALA A 29 12.71 10.94 12.40
CA ALA A 29 13.24 9.69 12.92
C ALA A 29 12.96 9.55 14.42
N LEU A 30 13.25 10.59 15.21
CA LEU A 30 12.98 10.62 16.66
C LEU A 30 11.48 10.54 16.93
N LEU A 31 10.66 11.32 16.21
CA LEU A 31 9.22 11.28 16.35
C LEU A 31 8.67 9.85 16.13
N LEU A 32 9.06 9.21 15.03
CA LEU A 32 8.63 7.84 14.73
C LEU A 32 9.16 6.85 15.77
N PHE A 33 10.38 7.02 16.25
CA PHE A 33 10.96 6.12 17.26
C PHE A 33 10.16 6.13 18.56
N PHE A 34 9.75 7.31 19.06
CA PHE A 34 9.03 7.45 20.32
C PHE A 34 7.53 7.15 20.23
N ILE A 35 6.92 7.10 19.05
CA ILE A 35 5.51 6.72 18.92
C ILE A 35 5.32 5.28 19.38
N LYS A 36 4.44 5.10 20.37
CA LYS A 36 4.08 3.77 20.88
C LYS A 36 3.10 3.09 19.92
N VAL A 37 3.40 1.85 19.58
CA VAL A 37 2.52 0.97 18.81
C VAL A 37 1.76 0.09 19.80
N PRO A 38 0.43 -0.15 19.61
CA PRO A 38 -0.34 -1.02 20.50
C PRO A 38 0.27 -2.41 20.64
N SER A 39 0.14 -3.03 21.82
CA SER A 39 0.74 -4.33 22.13
C SER A 39 -0.15 -5.48 21.65
N SER A 40 -0.11 -5.79 20.36
CA SER A 40 -0.70 -7.02 19.80
C SER A 40 0.38 -7.85 19.07
N PRO A 41 0.18 -9.15 18.86
CA PRO A 41 1.16 -9.97 18.11
C PRO A 41 1.48 -9.39 16.72
N TYR A 42 0.50 -8.80 16.06
CA TYR A 42 0.65 -8.13 14.77
C TYR A 42 1.30 -6.74 14.88
N ALA A 43 1.05 -6.02 15.98
CA ALA A 43 1.65 -4.74 16.26
C ALA A 43 3.18 -4.83 16.46
N ARG A 44 3.71 -5.98 16.86
CA ARG A 44 5.17 -6.19 16.95
C ARG A 44 5.84 -5.97 15.59
N ARG A 45 5.28 -6.52 14.51
CA ARG A 45 5.81 -6.32 13.14
C ARG A 45 5.71 -4.87 12.69
N LEU A 46 4.59 -4.23 12.99
CA LEU A 46 4.40 -2.81 12.71
C LEU A 46 5.41 -1.96 13.48
N GLY A 47 5.75 -2.35 14.72
CA GLY A 47 6.83 -1.75 15.49
C GLY A 47 8.21 -1.90 14.82
N HIS A 48 8.52 -3.09 14.28
CA HIS A 48 9.76 -3.29 13.52
C HIS A 48 9.79 -2.45 12.24
N THR A 49 8.68 -2.40 11.49
CA THR A 49 8.55 -1.57 10.29
C THR A 49 8.72 -0.09 10.62
N LYS A 50 8.07 0.40 11.69
CA LYS A 50 8.22 1.76 12.19
C LYS A 50 9.68 2.09 12.52
N ASN A 51 10.37 1.19 13.24
CA ASN A 51 11.77 1.38 13.62
C ASN A 51 12.70 1.34 12.39
N ALA A 52 12.40 0.51 11.38
CA ALA A 52 13.14 0.50 10.12
C ALA A 52 13.00 1.82 9.36
N ILE A 53 11.80 2.39 9.29
CA ILE A 53 11.54 3.71 8.69
C ILE A 53 12.30 4.80 9.46
N ALA A 54 12.19 4.80 10.80
CA ALA A 54 12.93 5.74 11.64
C ALA A 54 14.44 5.64 11.43
N GLY A 55 14.97 4.42 11.37
CA GLY A 55 16.39 4.16 11.08
C GLY A 55 16.81 4.66 9.70
N SER A 56 15.96 4.50 8.67
CA SER A 56 16.22 5.03 7.33
C SER A 56 16.32 6.55 7.32
N PHE A 57 15.43 7.25 8.03
CA PHE A 57 15.47 8.70 8.14
C PHE A 57 16.66 9.20 8.97
N ALA A 58 16.99 8.51 10.07
CA ALA A 58 18.19 8.82 10.85
C ALA A 58 19.47 8.66 10.00
N LEU A 59 19.58 7.56 9.25
CA LEU A 59 20.70 7.32 8.36
C LEU A 59 20.81 8.41 7.29
N ALA A 60 19.70 8.79 6.66
CA ALA A 60 19.67 9.87 5.67
C ALA A 60 20.13 11.21 6.30
N GLY A 61 19.63 11.54 7.49
CA GLY A 61 20.04 12.76 8.21
C GLY A 61 21.52 12.78 8.55
N LEU A 62 22.08 11.66 9.03
CA LEU A 62 23.51 11.53 9.32
C LEU A 62 24.38 11.68 8.06
N ILE A 63 23.97 11.08 6.94
CA ILE A 63 24.69 11.21 5.67
C ILE A 63 24.62 12.66 5.16
N PHE A 64 23.49 13.35 5.32
CA PHE A 64 23.38 14.77 4.96
C PHE A 64 24.29 15.65 5.82
N ILE A 65 24.37 15.42 7.13
CA ILE A 65 25.34 16.12 8.00
C ILE A 65 26.76 15.83 7.54
N TYR A 66 27.10 14.57 7.32
CA TYR A 66 28.43 14.20 6.84
C TYR A 66 28.75 14.86 5.51
N THR A 67 27.83 14.86 4.57
CA THR A 67 28.01 15.52 3.27
C THR A 67 28.27 17.02 3.46
N MET A 68 27.52 17.68 4.35
CA MET A 68 27.67 19.10 4.65
C MET A 68 29.07 19.42 5.21
N THR A 69 29.63 18.58 6.08
CA THR A 69 30.96 18.79 6.68
C THR A 69 32.12 18.57 5.71
N ARG A 70 31.88 17.85 4.61
CA ARG A 70 32.87 17.53 3.60
C ARG A 70 32.79 18.41 2.36
N ILE A 71 31.82 19.30 2.28
CA ILE A 71 31.70 20.23 1.18
C ILE A 71 32.67 21.40 1.45
N ASP A 72 33.88 21.31 0.90
CA ASP A 72 34.87 22.42 0.86
C ASP A 72 34.71 23.21 -0.44
N TYR A 73 35.17 24.48 -0.44
CA TYR A 73 35.03 25.41 -1.57
C TYR A 73 35.72 24.95 -2.89
N GLU A 74 36.59 23.96 -2.81
CA GLU A 74 37.36 23.46 -3.95
C GLU A 74 36.82 22.14 -4.52
N TRP A 75 35.77 21.58 -3.95
CA TRP A 75 35.26 20.26 -4.32
C TRP A 75 34.44 20.25 -5.61
N ASN A 76 34.72 19.21 -6.38
CA ASN A 76 34.05 18.89 -7.62
C ASN A 76 32.53 18.70 -7.39
N ASP A 77 31.71 19.21 -8.29
CA ASP A 77 30.27 19.17 -8.30
C ASP A 77 29.64 17.79 -8.09
N PHE A 78 30.44 16.77 -8.32
CA PHE A 78 30.02 15.39 -8.37
C PHE A 78 29.85 14.73 -7.00
N TYR A 79 30.62 15.14 -5.96
CA TYR A 79 30.56 14.49 -4.64
C TYR A 79 29.20 14.59 -3.94
N PRO A 80 28.56 15.76 -3.84
CA PRO A 80 27.23 15.85 -3.27
C PRO A 80 26.20 15.03 -4.05
N ALA A 81 26.30 14.97 -5.38
CA ALA A 81 25.43 14.16 -6.22
C ALA A 81 25.58 12.67 -5.93
N MET A 82 26.82 12.21 -5.79
CA MET A 82 27.13 10.84 -5.41
C MET A 82 26.58 10.50 -4.02
N MET A 83 26.73 11.38 -3.04
CA MET A 83 26.19 11.14 -1.69
C MET A 83 24.65 11.10 -1.69
N MET A 84 24.00 11.93 -2.50
CA MET A 84 22.56 11.85 -2.72
C MET A 84 22.14 10.51 -3.32
N PHE A 85 22.90 10.01 -4.28
CA PHE A 85 22.67 8.69 -4.87
C PHE A 85 22.79 7.59 -3.82
N VAL A 86 23.80 7.62 -2.95
CA VAL A 86 23.99 6.66 -1.86
C VAL A 86 22.81 6.70 -0.87
N VAL A 87 22.42 7.90 -0.41
CA VAL A 87 21.26 8.05 0.49
C VAL A 87 20.00 7.47 -0.13
N THR A 88 19.75 7.81 -1.39
CA THR A 88 18.53 7.37 -2.09
C THR A 88 18.54 5.86 -2.30
N ALA A 89 19.65 5.26 -2.67
CA ALA A 89 19.79 3.82 -2.88
C ALA A 89 19.53 3.04 -1.57
N LEU A 90 20.15 3.44 -0.46
CA LEU A 90 19.96 2.79 0.84
C LEU A 90 18.55 2.98 1.39
N SER A 91 18.05 4.23 1.38
CA SER A 91 16.71 4.54 1.87
C SER A 91 15.63 3.82 1.06
N SER A 92 15.81 3.66 -0.24
CA SER A 92 14.83 3.00 -1.11
C SER A 92 14.65 1.53 -0.76
N VAL A 93 15.72 0.81 -0.41
CA VAL A 93 15.62 -0.59 0.03
C VAL A 93 14.80 -0.67 1.31
N ILE A 94 15.14 0.15 2.31
CA ILE A 94 14.49 0.12 3.62
C ILE A 94 13.02 0.54 3.52
N LEU A 95 12.71 1.62 2.80
CA LEU A 95 11.35 2.11 2.64
C LEU A 95 10.49 1.17 1.79
N SER A 96 11.05 0.60 0.70
CA SER A 96 10.35 -0.38 -0.13
C SER A 96 9.95 -1.61 0.68
N PHE A 97 10.87 -2.17 1.45
CA PHE A 97 10.57 -3.29 2.34
C PHE A 97 9.55 -2.92 3.43
N SER A 98 9.67 -1.73 3.99
CA SER A 98 8.72 -1.24 4.99
C SER A 98 7.30 -1.15 4.43
N LEU A 99 7.13 -0.63 3.21
CA LEU A 99 5.84 -0.58 2.53
C LEU A 99 5.29 -1.98 2.19
N LEU A 100 6.17 -2.92 1.81
CA LEU A 100 5.78 -4.31 1.58
C LEU A 100 5.29 -4.98 2.86
N ASN A 101 5.97 -4.76 3.98
CA ASN A 101 5.58 -5.30 5.29
C ASN A 101 4.25 -4.75 5.81
N LEU A 102 3.86 -3.54 5.40
CA LEU A 102 2.55 -2.98 5.74
C LEU A 102 1.40 -3.70 5.02
N MET A 103 1.67 -4.25 3.83
CA MET A 103 0.66 -4.87 2.98
C MET A 103 0.60 -6.39 3.10
N ASP A 104 1.72 -7.04 3.38
CA ASP A 104 1.82 -8.49 3.46
C ASP A 104 2.45 -8.92 4.79
N PRO A 105 1.71 -9.56 5.70
CA PRO A 105 2.24 -9.99 6.98
C PRO A 105 3.29 -11.10 6.88
N ASN A 106 3.38 -11.78 5.72
CA ASN A 106 4.40 -12.78 5.41
C ASN A 106 5.02 -12.51 4.04
N PRO A 107 5.81 -11.43 3.89
CA PRO A 107 6.51 -11.20 2.63
C PRO A 107 7.45 -12.38 2.39
N SER A 108 7.15 -13.17 1.35
CA SER A 108 8.05 -14.22 0.89
C SER A 108 9.34 -13.56 0.43
N GLY A 109 10.40 -13.59 1.25
CA GLY A 109 11.68 -13.04 0.85
C GLY A 109 12.39 -12.16 1.89
N GLY A 110 12.11 -12.30 3.18
CA GLY A 110 12.83 -11.57 4.23
C GLY A 110 14.37 -11.73 4.11
N ASP A 111 14.84 -12.95 3.82
CA ASP A 111 16.28 -13.21 3.62
C ASP A 111 16.84 -12.50 2.39
N ARG A 112 16.07 -12.45 1.31
CA ARG A 112 16.46 -11.73 0.07
C ARG A 112 16.54 -10.22 0.29
N TYR A 113 15.72 -9.68 1.17
CA TYR A 113 15.76 -8.28 1.54
C TYR A 113 17.06 -7.91 2.25
N TRP A 114 17.47 -8.68 3.26
CA TRP A 114 18.73 -8.47 3.98
C TRP A 114 19.93 -8.59 3.05
N LEU A 115 19.90 -9.58 2.16
CA LEU A 115 20.93 -9.74 1.13
C LEU A 115 21.00 -8.52 0.20
N ASN A 116 19.86 -8.02 -0.27
CA ASN A 116 19.80 -6.83 -1.12
C ASN A 116 20.34 -5.58 -0.39
N LEU A 117 19.96 -5.40 0.88
CA LEU A 117 20.46 -4.29 1.70
C LEU A 117 21.98 -4.37 1.88
N MET A 118 22.52 -5.56 2.16
CA MET A 118 23.98 -5.77 2.26
C MET A 118 24.71 -5.47 0.95
N ILE A 119 24.18 -5.95 -0.17
CA ILE A 119 24.76 -5.66 -1.50
C ILE A 119 24.79 -4.16 -1.75
N VAL A 120 23.68 -3.45 -1.53
CA VAL A 120 23.61 -2.00 -1.75
C VAL A 120 24.51 -1.25 -0.78
N ALA A 121 24.64 -1.67 0.47
CA ALA A 121 25.53 -1.05 1.45
C ALA A 121 27.01 -1.22 1.06
N ILE A 122 27.43 -2.44 0.73
CA ILE A 122 28.82 -2.72 0.29
C ILE A 122 29.14 -1.92 -0.96
N TRP A 123 28.21 -1.87 -1.91
CA TRP A 123 28.38 -1.13 -3.15
C TRP A 123 28.46 0.38 -2.93
N SER A 124 27.64 0.91 -2.03
CA SER A 124 27.69 2.32 -1.62
C SER A 124 29.01 2.68 -0.95
N MET A 125 29.56 1.81 -0.11
CA MET A 125 30.89 1.98 0.48
C MET A 125 31.99 1.96 -0.61
N GLY A 126 31.90 1.04 -1.56
CA GLY A 126 32.79 0.99 -2.71
C GLY A 126 32.74 2.27 -3.54
N LEU A 127 31.55 2.81 -3.80
CA LEU A 127 31.36 4.04 -4.55
C LEU A 127 32.08 5.23 -3.87
N VAL A 128 31.93 5.36 -2.55
CA VAL A 128 32.60 6.41 -1.76
C VAL A 128 34.09 6.21 -1.72
N TYR A 129 34.58 4.97 -1.56
CA TYR A 129 36.00 4.66 -1.51
C TYR A 129 36.72 4.95 -2.84
N TYR A 130 36.12 4.58 -3.98
CA TYR A 130 36.68 4.78 -5.30
C TYR A 130 36.41 6.15 -5.90
N TYR A 131 35.85 7.09 -5.15
CA TYR A 131 35.52 8.44 -5.61
C TYR A 131 36.74 9.16 -6.17
N ASP A 132 37.85 9.21 -5.41
CA ASP A 132 39.12 9.87 -5.77
C ASP A 132 40.20 8.88 -6.25
N TYR A 133 39.78 7.68 -6.66
CA TYR A 133 40.75 6.68 -7.09
C TYR A 133 41.60 7.17 -8.30
N PRO A 134 42.95 7.03 -8.29
CA PRO A 134 43.81 7.66 -9.27
C PRO A 134 43.60 7.14 -10.69
N VAL A 135 43.18 5.89 -10.85
CA VAL A 135 42.96 5.25 -12.16
C VAL A 135 41.56 5.59 -12.69
N LYS A 136 41.49 6.47 -13.65
CA LYS A 136 40.26 7.03 -14.24
C LYS A 136 39.25 5.98 -14.70
N TRP A 137 39.71 4.86 -15.34
CA TRP A 137 38.84 3.78 -15.88
C TRP A 137 38.26 2.90 -14.78
N VAL A 138 38.87 2.79 -13.57
CA VAL A 138 38.30 2.10 -12.43
C VAL A 138 37.14 2.91 -11.86
N ARG A 139 37.32 4.23 -11.73
CA ARG A 139 36.23 5.13 -11.33
C ARG A 139 35.02 5.02 -12.25
N ILE A 140 35.24 5.12 -13.57
CA ILE A 140 34.14 5.02 -14.55
C ILE A 140 33.44 3.67 -14.45
N ALA A 141 34.20 2.58 -14.30
CA ALA A 141 33.60 1.25 -14.16
C ALA A 141 32.75 1.11 -12.89
N VAL A 142 33.23 1.65 -11.75
CA VAL A 142 32.47 1.64 -10.50
C VAL A 142 31.18 2.47 -10.61
N TYR A 143 31.23 3.65 -11.24
CA TYR A 143 30.04 4.47 -11.44
C TYR A 143 29.04 3.83 -12.39
N ALA A 144 29.48 3.32 -13.52
CA ALA A 144 28.63 2.66 -14.49
C ALA A 144 27.93 1.43 -13.88
N SER A 145 28.68 0.59 -13.17
CA SER A 145 28.12 -0.58 -12.49
C SER A 145 27.16 -0.20 -11.35
N SER A 146 27.41 0.91 -10.65
CA SER A 146 26.50 1.44 -9.63
C SER A 146 25.14 1.86 -10.22
N ILE A 147 25.16 2.52 -11.37
CA ILE A 147 23.94 2.91 -12.09
C ILE A 147 23.15 1.67 -12.54
N VAL A 148 23.85 0.67 -13.11
CA VAL A 148 23.22 -0.58 -13.56
C VAL A 148 22.55 -1.32 -12.40
N LEU A 149 23.26 -1.46 -11.28
CA LEU A 149 22.72 -2.10 -10.08
C LEU A 149 21.52 -1.34 -9.50
N PHE A 150 21.58 -0.01 -9.47
CA PHE A 150 20.49 0.82 -9.00
C PHE A 150 19.24 0.68 -9.87
N VAL A 151 19.40 0.65 -11.19
CA VAL A 151 18.29 0.42 -12.12
C VAL A 151 17.70 -0.97 -11.91
N ALA A 152 18.53 -2.00 -11.79
CA ALA A 152 18.08 -3.36 -11.51
C ALA A 152 17.32 -3.45 -10.17
N GLN A 153 17.80 -2.73 -9.13
CA GLN A 153 17.12 -2.59 -7.85
C GLN A 153 15.74 -1.94 -8.00
N CYS A 154 15.63 -0.84 -8.74
CA CYS A 154 14.35 -0.16 -9.00
C CYS A 154 13.35 -1.11 -9.68
N ILE A 155 13.79 -1.84 -10.70
CA ILE A 155 12.93 -2.82 -11.41
C ILE A 155 12.47 -3.91 -10.45
N SER A 156 13.38 -4.47 -9.65
CA SER A 156 13.06 -5.49 -8.63
C SER A 156 12.00 -4.99 -7.63
N HIS A 157 12.15 -3.75 -7.14
CA HIS A 157 11.21 -3.13 -6.22
C HIS A 157 9.82 -2.93 -6.86
N ILE A 158 9.75 -2.50 -8.13
CA ILE A 158 8.49 -2.31 -8.87
C ILE A 158 7.74 -3.64 -8.97
N ILE A 159 8.42 -4.71 -9.36
CA ILE A 159 7.83 -6.05 -9.49
C ILE A 159 7.32 -6.54 -8.13
N ALA A 160 8.16 -6.44 -7.09
CA ALA A 160 7.81 -6.87 -5.73
C ALA A 160 6.59 -6.10 -5.19
N PHE A 161 6.58 -4.78 -5.36
CA PHE A 161 5.48 -3.93 -4.91
C PHE A 161 4.16 -4.26 -5.62
N ASN A 162 4.16 -4.32 -6.94
CA ASN A 162 2.95 -4.62 -7.71
C ASN A 162 2.33 -5.96 -7.33
N ASN A 163 3.18 -6.98 -7.13
CA ASN A 163 2.71 -8.31 -6.72
C ASN A 163 2.12 -8.29 -5.31
N SER A 164 2.75 -7.59 -4.36
CA SER A 164 2.26 -7.48 -2.99
C SER A 164 1.01 -6.61 -2.90
N TYR A 165 0.94 -5.51 -3.65
CA TYR A 165 -0.24 -4.65 -3.71
C TYR A 165 -1.48 -5.39 -4.23
N LYS A 166 -1.34 -6.15 -5.33
CA LYS A 166 -2.42 -7.00 -5.85
C LYS A 166 -2.87 -8.08 -4.85
N ARG A 167 -1.93 -8.64 -4.08
CA ARG A 167 -2.27 -9.61 -3.02
C ARG A 167 -3.01 -8.95 -1.86
N ALA A 168 -2.55 -7.75 -1.44
CA ALA A 168 -3.19 -6.99 -0.38
C ALA A 168 -4.63 -6.60 -0.74
N LEU A 169 -4.86 -6.10 -1.96
CA LEU A 169 -6.20 -5.80 -2.46
C LEU A 169 -7.11 -7.03 -2.39
N ARG A 170 -6.68 -8.16 -2.92
CA ARG A 170 -7.46 -9.40 -2.85
C ARG A 170 -7.77 -9.83 -1.41
N ASN A 171 -6.82 -9.64 -0.50
CA ASN A 171 -7.05 -9.98 0.91
C ASN A 171 -8.09 -9.07 1.57
N LEU A 172 -8.04 -7.76 1.29
CA LEU A 172 -9.03 -6.80 1.76
C LEU A 172 -10.42 -7.10 1.20
N GLU A 173 -10.50 -7.40 -0.09
CA GLU A 173 -11.76 -7.78 -0.74
C GLU A 173 -12.39 -9.03 -0.13
N ILE A 174 -11.58 -10.04 0.22
CA ILE A 174 -12.06 -11.27 0.86
C ILE A 174 -12.53 -11.01 2.29
N TYR A 175 -11.85 -10.12 3.02
CA TYR A 175 -12.12 -9.86 4.44
C TYR A 175 -13.33 -8.97 4.66
N TYR A 176 -13.40 -7.81 3.97
CA TYR A 176 -14.47 -6.83 4.15
C TYR A 176 -15.67 -7.04 3.25
N ASP A 177 -15.58 -7.92 2.26
CA ASP A 177 -16.63 -8.11 1.26
C ASP A 177 -16.97 -6.83 0.47
N GLU A 178 -16.09 -5.85 0.51
CA GLU A 178 -16.21 -4.54 -0.14
C GLU A 178 -14.89 -4.14 -0.82
N ASP A 179 -14.95 -3.12 -1.68
CA ASP A 179 -13.77 -2.55 -2.31
C ASP A 179 -13.15 -1.49 -1.40
N GLU A 180 -12.18 -1.93 -0.63
CA GLU A 180 -11.47 -1.13 0.38
C GLU A 180 -10.11 -0.62 -0.11
N GLU A 181 -9.95 -0.47 -1.44
CA GLU A 181 -8.70 0.06 -2.04
C GLU A 181 -8.30 1.39 -1.41
N HIS A 182 -9.28 2.23 -1.02
CA HIS A 182 -9.00 3.55 -0.44
C HIS A 182 -8.14 3.47 0.83
N LYS A 183 -8.27 2.39 1.64
CA LYS A 183 -7.51 2.19 2.89
C LYS A 183 -6.01 2.01 2.65
N ILE A 184 -5.60 1.49 1.48
CA ILE A 184 -4.20 1.25 1.13
C ILE A 184 -3.71 2.13 -0.03
N LYS A 185 -4.57 2.96 -0.61
CA LYS A 185 -4.24 3.82 -1.76
C LYS A 185 -3.08 4.79 -1.46
N TRP A 186 -2.99 5.29 -0.22
CA TRP A 186 -1.88 6.15 0.20
C TRP A 186 -0.52 5.44 0.12
N ILE A 187 -0.46 4.11 0.38
CA ILE A 187 0.75 3.30 0.28
C ILE A 187 1.24 3.29 -1.18
N ARG A 188 0.32 3.09 -2.13
CA ARG A 188 0.63 3.16 -3.56
C ARG A 188 1.14 4.54 -3.96
N PHE A 189 0.52 5.60 -3.45
CA PHE A 189 0.94 6.97 -3.74
C PHE A 189 2.34 7.27 -3.17
N CYS A 190 2.60 6.90 -1.91
CA CYS A 190 3.95 7.00 -1.31
C CYS A 190 5.00 6.22 -2.12
N TYR A 191 4.64 5.03 -2.60
CA TYR A 191 5.54 4.23 -3.42
C TYR A 191 5.86 4.90 -4.76
N ILE A 192 4.87 5.46 -5.43
CA ILE A 192 5.08 6.20 -6.70
C ILE A 192 6.01 7.39 -6.48
N ILE A 193 5.78 8.20 -5.42
CA ILE A 193 6.66 9.34 -5.11
C ILE A 193 8.08 8.86 -4.81
N MET A 194 8.24 7.77 -4.07
CA MET A 194 9.55 7.18 -3.80
C MET A 194 10.26 6.76 -5.10
N MET A 195 9.55 6.15 -6.05
CA MET A 195 10.11 5.79 -7.36
C MET A 195 10.49 7.02 -8.19
N LEU A 196 9.67 8.07 -8.14
CA LEU A 196 10.00 9.34 -8.81
C LEU A 196 11.26 9.99 -8.23
N THR A 197 11.45 9.97 -6.90
CA THR A 197 12.68 10.47 -6.28
C THR A 197 13.90 9.68 -6.72
N GLN A 198 13.78 8.36 -6.87
CA GLN A 198 14.86 7.51 -7.38
C GLN A 198 15.20 7.81 -8.83
N MET A 199 14.21 7.98 -9.69
CA MET A 199 14.44 8.35 -11.09
C MET A 199 15.06 9.74 -11.20
N PHE A 200 14.64 10.69 -10.36
CA PHE A 200 15.15 12.05 -10.35
C PHE A 200 16.64 12.10 -9.97
N VAL A 201 17.10 11.23 -9.07
CA VAL A 201 18.52 11.13 -8.71
C VAL A 201 19.40 10.73 -9.92
N LEU A 202 18.92 9.81 -10.76
CA LEU A 202 19.65 9.44 -11.98
C LEU A 202 19.74 10.60 -12.98
N VAL A 203 18.62 11.30 -13.16
CA VAL A 203 18.58 12.49 -14.03
C VAL A 203 19.49 13.60 -13.45
N TYR A 204 19.53 13.72 -12.13
CA TYR A 204 20.33 14.71 -11.43
C TYR A 204 21.84 14.54 -11.64
N LEU A 205 22.34 13.32 -11.81
CA LEU A 205 23.75 13.08 -12.16
C LEU A 205 24.18 13.77 -13.48
N LEU A 206 23.22 14.15 -14.31
CA LEU A 206 23.42 14.81 -15.61
C LEU A 206 23.09 16.31 -15.59
N LEU A 207 22.49 16.84 -14.51
CA LEU A 207 21.95 18.19 -14.44
C LEU A 207 22.81 19.15 -13.61
N PRO A 208 22.68 20.49 -13.81
CA PRO A 208 23.43 21.49 -13.07
C PRO A 208 23.06 21.57 -11.58
N ARG A 209 24.01 21.96 -10.74
CA ARG A 209 23.91 22.10 -9.25
C ARG A 209 22.68 22.81 -8.73
N THR A 210 22.14 23.75 -9.47
CA THR A 210 20.97 24.53 -9.03
C THR A 210 19.74 23.66 -8.76
N LEU A 211 19.61 22.52 -9.44
CA LEU A 211 18.53 21.57 -9.25
C LEU A 211 18.70 20.68 -8.01
N MET A 212 19.88 20.63 -7.40
CA MET A 212 20.11 19.89 -6.15
C MET A 212 19.23 20.40 -5.02
N LYS A 213 19.05 21.70 -4.89
CA LYS A 213 18.18 22.31 -3.88
C LYS A 213 16.75 21.83 -4.02
N VAL A 214 16.25 21.75 -5.27
CA VAL A 214 14.89 21.28 -5.57
C VAL A 214 14.73 19.83 -5.14
N TYR A 215 15.73 18.99 -5.44
CA TYR A 215 15.70 17.58 -5.04
C TYR A 215 15.71 17.40 -3.51
N VAL A 216 16.61 18.09 -2.81
CA VAL A 216 16.72 18.01 -1.34
C VAL A 216 15.45 18.45 -0.66
N LEU A 217 14.85 19.55 -1.13
CA LEU A 217 13.56 20.05 -0.64
C LEU A 217 12.43 19.05 -0.93
N PHE A 218 12.40 18.51 -2.15
CA PHE A 218 11.40 17.52 -2.52
C PHE A 218 11.51 16.24 -1.67
N TYR A 219 12.74 15.81 -1.36
CA TYR A 219 12.98 14.67 -0.48
C TYR A 219 12.51 14.93 0.95
N ALA A 220 12.74 16.14 1.49
CA ALA A 220 12.23 16.55 2.81
C ALA A 220 10.70 16.55 2.85
N LEU A 221 10.05 17.10 1.83
CA LEU A 221 8.58 17.09 1.70
C LEU A 221 8.02 15.67 1.59
N PHE A 222 8.70 14.79 0.86
CA PHE A 222 8.35 13.38 0.78
C PHE A 222 8.41 12.72 2.16
N MET A 223 9.48 12.93 2.93
CA MET A 223 9.61 12.36 4.28
C MET A 223 8.49 12.86 5.21
N LEU A 224 8.13 14.14 5.16
CA LEU A 224 7.02 14.72 5.92
C LEU A 224 5.69 14.09 5.52
N TYR A 225 5.39 14.04 4.23
CA TYR A 225 4.15 13.45 3.71
C TYR A 225 4.04 11.97 4.10
N PHE A 226 5.12 11.21 3.92
CA PHE A 226 5.18 9.80 4.28
C PHE A 226 4.93 9.59 5.78
N SER A 227 5.62 10.36 6.63
CA SER A 227 5.49 10.25 8.08
C SER A 227 4.09 10.57 8.56
N THR A 228 3.46 11.62 8.01
CA THR A 228 2.09 12.03 8.37
C THR A 228 1.09 10.93 8.02
N ASN A 229 1.16 10.37 6.81
CA ASN A 229 0.28 9.28 6.41
C ASN A 229 0.54 8.00 7.20
N PHE A 230 1.81 7.70 7.50
CA PHE A 230 2.16 6.53 8.29
C PHE A 230 1.65 6.65 9.75
N ILE A 231 1.75 7.82 10.36
CA ILE A 231 1.24 8.08 11.72
C ILE A 231 -0.30 7.98 11.72
N SER A 232 -0.97 8.57 10.73
CA SER A 232 -2.42 8.42 10.56
C SER A 232 -2.82 6.95 10.39
N PHE A 233 -2.08 6.21 9.59
CA PHE A 233 -2.26 4.77 9.42
C PHE A 233 -2.06 4.01 10.75
N LEU A 234 -1.08 4.36 11.57
CA LEU A 234 -0.89 3.75 12.89
C LEU A 234 -2.09 3.95 13.82
N GLY A 235 -2.80 5.07 13.70
CA GLY A 235 -4.01 5.37 14.48
C GLY A 235 -5.25 4.59 14.05
N SER A 236 -5.41 4.35 12.74
CA SER A 236 -6.62 3.74 12.16
C SER A 236 -6.48 2.27 11.78
N HIS A 237 -5.32 1.66 11.99
CA HIS A 237 -4.95 0.38 11.40
C HIS A 237 -5.51 -0.88 12.11
N LYS A 238 -6.17 -0.75 13.25
CA LYS A 238 -6.70 -1.92 14.01
C LYS A 238 -7.53 -2.84 13.08
N LEU A 239 -8.41 -2.27 12.29
CA LEU A 239 -9.25 -2.98 11.33
C LEU A 239 -8.45 -3.67 10.21
N LEU A 240 -7.39 -3.01 9.71
CA LEU A 240 -6.53 -3.58 8.65
C LEU A 240 -5.65 -4.73 9.17
N LEU A 241 -5.16 -4.60 10.40
CA LEU A 241 -4.40 -5.68 11.05
C LEU A 241 -5.26 -6.91 11.28
N ASP A 242 -6.51 -6.73 11.67
CA ASP A 242 -7.45 -7.84 11.86
C ASP A 242 -7.71 -8.56 10.52
N ALA A 243 -7.82 -7.81 9.41
CA ALA A 243 -7.95 -8.39 8.07
C ALA A 243 -6.72 -9.21 7.65
N PHE A 244 -5.53 -8.73 7.92
CA PHE A 244 -4.29 -9.46 7.63
C PHE A 244 -4.05 -10.63 8.59
N ALA A 245 -4.45 -10.46 9.86
CA ALA A 245 -4.39 -11.48 10.91
C ALA A 245 -5.29 -12.67 10.59
N TYR A 246 -6.50 -12.40 10.16
CA TYR A 246 -7.50 -13.40 9.83
C TYR A 246 -6.98 -14.43 8.82
N LYS A 247 -6.27 -14.01 7.79
CA LYS A 247 -5.69 -14.92 6.79
C LYS A 247 -4.56 -15.78 7.34
N ALA A 248 -3.74 -15.24 8.22
CA ALA A 248 -2.68 -16.02 8.87
C ALA A 248 -3.28 -17.13 9.73
N LEU A 249 -4.32 -16.83 10.49
CA LEU A 249 -5.04 -17.79 11.33
C LEU A 249 -5.82 -18.82 10.50
N SER A 250 -6.49 -18.40 9.44
CA SER A 250 -7.22 -19.32 8.53
C SER A 250 -6.27 -20.20 7.72
N GLY A 251 -5.07 -19.74 7.39
CA GLY A 251 -4.02 -20.51 6.74
C GLY A 251 -3.39 -21.57 7.66
N GLU A 252 -3.18 -21.24 8.94
CA GLU A 252 -2.68 -22.19 9.94
C GLU A 252 -3.74 -23.26 10.30
N GLY A 253 -5.01 -22.88 10.35
CA GLY A 253 -6.11 -23.84 10.53
C GLY A 253 -6.16 -24.91 9.43
N ARG A 254 -5.91 -24.52 8.17
CA ARG A 254 -5.79 -25.48 7.05
C ARG A 254 -4.55 -26.36 7.15
N ALA A 255 -3.41 -25.86 7.62
CA ALA A 255 -2.20 -26.63 7.80
C ALA A 255 -2.31 -27.66 8.94
N THR A 256 -3.00 -27.34 10.03
CA THR A 256 -3.24 -28.26 11.17
C THR A 256 -4.27 -29.33 10.82
N VAL A 257 -5.30 -29.01 10.06
CA VAL A 257 -6.27 -30.01 9.53
C VAL A 257 -5.58 -30.96 8.53
N ARG A 258 -4.67 -30.44 7.69
CA ARG A 258 -3.91 -31.28 6.75
C ARG A 258 -2.90 -32.19 7.46
N LYS A 259 -2.26 -31.74 8.55
CA LYS A 259 -1.38 -32.61 9.37
C LYS A 259 -2.15 -33.67 10.16
N ARG A 260 -3.37 -33.43 10.60
CA ARG A 260 -4.20 -34.44 11.28
C ARG A 260 -4.72 -35.51 10.33
N LYS A 261 -4.97 -35.21 9.05
CA LYS A 261 -5.40 -36.21 8.04
C LYS A 261 -4.27 -37.15 7.58
N THR A 262 -3.00 -36.77 7.73
CA THR A 262 -1.87 -37.64 7.32
C THR A 262 -1.42 -38.63 8.39
N SER A 263 -1.92 -38.55 9.62
CA SER A 263 -1.57 -39.44 10.74
C SER A 263 -2.53 -40.64 10.93
N GLY A 264 -3.61 -40.73 10.14
CA GLY A 264 -4.58 -41.82 10.20
C GLY A 264 -4.52 -42.72 8.96
N ARG A 265 -3.62 -43.72 8.94
CA ARG A 265 -3.55 -44.73 7.87
C ARG A 265 -4.58 -45.82 8.14
N GLY A 266 -5.71 -45.74 7.48
CA GLY A 266 -6.72 -46.82 7.39
C GLY A 266 -7.31 -46.83 5.99
N LYS A 267 -7.19 -48.02 5.34
CA LYS A 267 -7.56 -48.33 3.96
C LYS A 267 -9.02 -48.01 3.62
N ASN A 268 -9.20 -47.62 2.40
CA ASN A 268 -10.28 -47.82 1.42
C ASN A 268 -11.09 -46.58 1.01
N ASN A 269 -10.97 -46.38 -0.29
CA ASN A 269 -11.91 -45.89 -1.30
C ASN A 269 -12.18 -44.38 -1.49
N SER A 270 -11.72 -44.01 -2.68
CA SER A 270 -12.32 -43.06 -3.64
C SER A 270 -12.67 -41.63 -3.17
N VAL A 271 -11.77 -40.74 -3.55
CA VAL A 271 -12.00 -39.48 -4.30
C VAL A 271 -13.37 -38.80 -4.10
N LEU A 272 -13.30 -37.70 -3.36
CA LEU A 272 -13.90 -36.44 -3.74
C LEU A 272 -13.28 -35.35 -2.84
N GLU A 273 -12.49 -34.45 -3.41
CA GLU A 273 -12.02 -33.23 -2.80
C GLU A 273 -13.18 -32.23 -2.80
N GLY A 274 -13.78 -32.04 -1.65
CA GLY A 274 -14.79 -31.04 -1.36
C GLY A 274 -15.11 -31.13 0.13
N SER A 275 -15.05 -30.03 0.84
CA SER A 275 -15.42 -29.95 2.25
C SER A 275 -16.85 -30.41 2.44
N ASP A 276 -17.06 -31.69 2.78
CA ASP A 276 -18.38 -32.27 3.10
C ASP A 276 -18.91 -31.74 4.45
N LEU A 277 -19.32 -30.50 4.50
CA LEU A 277 -20.34 -30.03 5.40
C LEU A 277 -21.67 -30.27 4.67
N ILE A 278 -22.35 -31.37 4.99
CA ILE A 278 -23.67 -31.66 4.46
C ILE A 278 -24.64 -30.67 5.12
N TYR A 279 -24.96 -29.62 4.42
CA TYR A 279 -26.02 -28.69 4.84
C TYR A 279 -27.35 -29.28 4.47
N THR A 280 -28.29 -29.22 5.40
CA THR A 280 -29.63 -29.75 5.18
C THR A 280 -30.54 -28.69 4.51
N ASP A 281 -31.54 -29.12 3.77
CA ASP A 281 -32.58 -28.23 3.22
C ASP A 281 -33.20 -27.31 4.28
N LYS A 282 -33.22 -27.75 5.53
CA LYS A 282 -33.69 -26.96 6.66
C LYS A 282 -32.78 -25.77 6.96
N ASP A 283 -31.45 -25.98 6.85
CA ASP A 283 -30.48 -24.91 7.09
C ASP A 283 -30.55 -23.84 5.98
N LEU A 284 -30.75 -24.26 4.73
CA LEU A 284 -30.95 -23.35 3.60
C LEU A 284 -32.23 -22.53 3.71
N LYS A 285 -33.36 -23.14 4.12
CA LYS A 285 -34.61 -22.41 4.36
C LYS A 285 -34.52 -21.45 5.54
N ALA A 286 -33.84 -21.84 6.61
CA ALA A 286 -33.59 -20.94 7.74
C ALA A 286 -32.72 -19.73 7.33
N LEU A 287 -31.75 -19.95 6.48
CA LEU A 287 -30.90 -18.89 5.93
C LEU A 287 -31.68 -17.95 4.99
N ASP A 288 -32.59 -18.47 4.15
CA ASP A 288 -33.47 -17.63 3.32
C ASP A 288 -34.31 -16.66 4.17
N VAL A 289 -34.90 -17.14 5.27
CA VAL A 289 -35.69 -16.29 6.19
C VAL A 289 -34.77 -15.26 6.88
N ALA A 290 -33.61 -15.67 7.34
CA ALA A 290 -32.67 -14.79 8.00
C ALA A 290 -32.15 -13.67 7.03
N ILE A 291 -31.87 -14.01 5.78
CA ILE A 291 -31.52 -13.05 4.75
C ILE A 291 -32.62 -12.06 4.47
N ALA A 292 -33.90 -12.54 4.35
CA ALA A 292 -35.03 -11.67 4.12
C ALA A 292 -35.19 -10.65 5.26
N GLN A 293 -35.15 -11.11 6.52
CA GLN A 293 -35.21 -10.23 7.70
C GLN A 293 -34.04 -9.24 7.75
N TRP A 294 -32.82 -9.67 7.39
CA TRP A 294 -31.65 -8.84 7.36
C TRP A 294 -31.75 -7.74 6.29
N VAL A 295 -32.34 -8.05 5.13
CA VAL A 295 -32.62 -7.07 4.07
C VAL A 295 -33.71 -6.10 4.49
N GLU A 296 -34.82 -6.58 5.07
CA GLU A 296 -35.93 -5.75 5.57
C GLU A 296 -35.45 -4.76 6.65
N ALA A 297 -34.58 -5.21 7.55
CA ALA A 297 -33.93 -4.37 8.55
C ALA A 297 -32.92 -3.34 7.96
N GLY A 298 -32.68 -3.36 6.65
CA GLY A 298 -31.75 -2.44 5.99
C GLY A 298 -30.29 -2.65 6.34
N LYS A 299 -29.94 -3.78 6.94
CA LYS A 299 -28.57 -4.06 7.44
C LYS A 299 -27.52 -4.19 6.32
N TYR A 300 -27.93 -4.43 5.08
CA TYR A 300 -27.04 -4.40 3.91
C TYR A 300 -26.38 -3.03 3.69
N ARG A 301 -26.94 -1.95 4.26
CA ARG A 301 -26.39 -0.59 4.20
C ARG A 301 -25.23 -0.34 5.17
N GLU A 302 -25.06 -1.18 6.17
CA GLU A 302 -23.97 -1.00 7.14
C GLU A 302 -22.63 -1.21 6.44
N SER A 303 -21.78 -0.19 6.45
CA SER A 303 -20.42 -0.25 5.92
C SER A 303 -19.46 -0.89 6.94
N ASP A 304 -18.26 -1.26 6.50
CA ASP A 304 -17.17 -1.76 7.35
C ASP A 304 -17.40 -3.09 8.09
N LYS A 305 -18.48 -3.82 7.76
CA LYS A 305 -18.70 -5.16 8.31
C LYS A 305 -17.92 -6.23 7.56
N THR A 306 -17.30 -7.09 8.33
CA THR A 306 -16.61 -8.27 7.80
C THR A 306 -17.63 -9.36 7.40
N ARG A 307 -17.23 -10.24 6.49
CA ARG A 307 -18.06 -11.39 6.10
C ARG A 307 -18.40 -12.30 7.29
N ASP A 308 -17.49 -12.40 8.28
CA ASP A 308 -17.72 -13.19 9.49
C ASP A 308 -18.76 -12.55 10.41
N GLU A 309 -18.76 -11.22 10.57
CA GLU A 309 -19.78 -10.50 11.33
C GLU A 309 -21.16 -10.61 10.67
N ILE A 310 -21.21 -10.52 9.33
CA ILE A 310 -22.47 -10.72 8.60
C ILE A 310 -22.98 -12.16 8.74
N ALA A 311 -22.11 -13.17 8.63
CA ALA A 311 -22.47 -14.55 8.84
C ALA A 311 -23.00 -14.80 10.27
N ALA A 312 -22.36 -14.19 11.28
CA ALA A 312 -22.82 -14.25 12.66
C ALA A 312 -24.19 -13.59 12.86
N GLU A 313 -24.46 -12.45 12.22
CA GLU A 313 -25.77 -11.80 12.24
C GLU A 313 -26.87 -12.65 11.59
N LEU A 314 -26.53 -13.32 10.50
CA LEU A 314 -27.41 -14.27 9.83
C LEU A 314 -27.51 -15.63 10.55
N LYS A 315 -26.82 -15.78 11.69
CA LYS A 315 -26.77 -17.03 12.49
C LYS A 315 -26.32 -18.24 11.65
N THR A 316 -25.39 -18.02 10.75
CA THR A 316 -24.89 -19.00 9.80
C THR A 316 -23.36 -19.07 9.80
N SER A 317 -22.80 -20.07 9.12
CA SER A 317 -21.38 -20.13 8.84
C SER A 317 -21.08 -19.39 7.52
N LYS A 318 -19.84 -18.93 7.40
CA LYS A 318 -19.35 -18.28 6.18
C LYS A 318 -19.38 -19.21 4.97
N GLU A 319 -19.08 -20.48 5.22
CA GLU A 319 -19.08 -21.53 4.22
C GLU A 319 -20.50 -21.77 3.70
N LEU A 320 -21.51 -21.84 4.60
CA LEU A 320 -22.91 -21.98 4.20
C LEU A 320 -23.41 -20.76 3.42
N LEU A 321 -23.06 -19.55 3.87
CA LEU A 321 -23.39 -18.32 3.15
C LEU A 321 -22.79 -18.31 1.73
N GLN A 322 -21.53 -18.74 1.59
CA GLN A 322 -20.86 -18.83 0.30
C GLN A 322 -21.52 -19.88 -0.62
N THR A 323 -21.82 -21.05 -0.10
CA THR A 323 -22.49 -22.13 -0.84
C THR A 323 -23.88 -21.68 -1.31
N TYR A 324 -24.67 -21.07 -0.42
CA TYR A 324 -26.01 -20.57 -0.72
C TYR A 324 -26.05 -19.58 -1.91
N PHE A 325 -25.12 -18.61 -1.92
CA PHE A 325 -25.07 -17.66 -3.04
C PHE A 325 -24.46 -18.26 -4.30
N SER A 326 -23.49 -19.19 -4.16
CA SER A 326 -22.91 -19.92 -5.28
C SER A 326 -23.95 -20.79 -6.00
N ASP A 327 -24.82 -21.46 -5.25
CA ASP A 327 -25.90 -22.30 -5.81
C ASP A 327 -26.93 -21.45 -6.55
N LYS A 328 -27.12 -20.19 -6.16
CA LYS A 328 -27.95 -19.21 -6.87
C LYS A 328 -27.23 -18.51 -8.05
N GLY A 329 -25.99 -18.93 -8.37
CA GLY A 329 -25.20 -18.35 -9.45
C GLY A 329 -24.77 -16.90 -9.22
N GLN A 330 -24.77 -16.44 -7.96
CA GLN A 330 -24.43 -15.09 -7.56
C GLN A 330 -23.33 -15.09 -6.51
N ASP A 331 -22.55 -14.01 -6.45
CA ASP A 331 -21.66 -13.74 -5.32
C ASP A 331 -22.36 -12.82 -4.32
N PHE A 332 -22.22 -13.12 -3.01
CA PHE A 332 -22.84 -12.35 -1.93
C PHE A 332 -22.52 -10.86 -2.02
N ARG A 333 -21.27 -10.52 -2.32
CA ARG A 333 -20.81 -9.13 -2.49
C ARG A 333 -21.55 -8.42 -3.63
N THR A 334 -21.66 -9.07 -4.77
CA THR A 334 -22.38 -8.54 -5.94
C THR A 334 -23.85 -8.33 -5.63
N TRP A 335 -24.47 -9.30 -4.97
CA TRP A 335 -25.88 -9.22 -4.54
C TRP A 335 -26.11 -8.06 -3.57
N ARG A 336 -25.28 -7.93 -2.53
CA ARG A 336 -25.36 -6.84 -1.55
C ARG A 336 -25.15 -5.47 -2.20
N THR A 337 -24.19 -5.38 -3.12
CA THR A 337 -23.93 -4.15 -3.88
C THR A 337 -25.13 -3.76 -4.73
N ASN A 338 -25.80 -4.73 -5.37
CA ASN A 338 -27.01 -4.48 -6.15
C ASN A 338 -28.17 -3.92 -5.30
N LEU A 339 -28.35 -4.41 -4.08
CA LEU A 339 -29.33 -3.86 -3.13
C LEU A 339 -29.03 -2.38 -2.83
N ARG A 340 -27.78 -2.05 -2.50
CA ARG A 340 -27.34 -0.69 -2.23
C ARG A 340 -27.52 0.24 -3.42
N ILE A 341 -27.24 -0.23 -4.63
CA ILE A 341 -27.42 0.56 -5.86
C ILE A 341 -28.90 0.78 -6.18
N ASN A 342 -29.77 -0.22 -5.94
CA ASN A 342 -31.20 -0.05 -6.11
C ASN A 342 -31.77 1.01 -5.14
N ASP A 343 -31.34 1.01 -3.89
CA ASP A 343 -31.65 2.07 -2.95
C ASP A 343 -31.15 3.44 -3.42
N ALA A 344 -29.92 3.50 -3.89
CA ALA A 344 -29.36 4.73 -4.40
C ALA A 344 -30.15 5.28 -5.60
N LYS A 345 -30.58 4.41 -6.52
CA LYS A 345 -31.48 4.78 -7.64
C LYS A 345 -32.77 5.44 -7.17
N ALA A 346 -33.42 4.83 -6.18
CA ALA A 346 -34.65 5.35 -5.59
C ALA A 346 -34.41 6.70 -4.88
N MET A 347 -33.34 6.80 -4.05
CA MET A 347 -33.03 8.03 -3.32
C MET A 347 -32.62 9.18 -4.24
N LEU A 348 -31.90 8.90 -5.34
CA LEU A 348 -31.49 9.90 -6.33
C LEU A 348 -32.70 10.56 -7.02
N LEU A 349 -33.78 9.82 -7.23
CA LEU A 349 -35.00 10.33 -7.85
C LEU A 349 -35.91 11.04 -6.84
N ALA A 350 -36.01 10.49 -5.61
CA ALA A 350 -36.88 11.04 -4.59
C ALA A 350 -36.36 12.34 -3.97
N ASN A 351 -35.02 12.49 -3.84
CA ASN A 351 -34.41 13.57 -3.06
C ASN A 351 -33.38 14.35 -3.87
N LYS A 352 -33.84 15.32 -4.65
CA LYS A 352 -32.96 16.18 -5.47
C LYS A 352 -32.06 17.13 -4.65
N SER A 353 -32.45 17.46 -3.43
CA SER A 353 -31.72 18.37 -2.52
C SER A 353 -30.53 17.70 -1.82
N ILE A 354 -30.53 16.38 -1.72
CA ILE A 354 -29.43 15.64 -1.06
C ILE A 354 -28.27 15.48 -2.03
N SER A 355 -27.03 15.72 -1.56
CA SER A 355 -25.84 15.54 -2.39
C SER A 355 -25.69 14.06 -2.81
N ILE A 356 -25.15 13.85 -4.00
CA ILE A 356 -24.91 12.49 -4.53
C ILE A 356 -24.01 11.68 -3.58
N ASN A 357 -23.03 12.35 -2.95
CA ASN A 357 -22.14 11.70 -1.99
C ASN A 357 -22.87 11.26 -0.73
N ALA A 358 -23.72 12.13 -0.17
CA ALA A 358 -24.52 11.79 1.01
C ALA A 358 -25.50 10.64 0.74
N ILE A 359 -26.01 10.51 -0.49
CA ILE A 359 -26.80 9.34 -0.88
C ILE A 359 -25.95 8.07 -0.91
N GLY A 360 -24.73 8.13 -1.48
CA GLY A 360 -23.80 7.01 -1.46
C GLY A 360 -23.50 6.52 -0.04
N GLU A 361 -23.20 7.43 0.88
CA GLU A 361 -22.97 7.13 2.31
C GLU A 361 -24.20 6.50 2.98
N ARG A 362 -25.40 7.04 2.75
CA ARG A 362 -26.65 6.47 3.30
C ARG A 362 -26.96 5.08 2.76
N CYS A 363 -26.52 4.77 1.55
CA CYS A 363 -26.65 3.44 0.96
C CYS A 363 -25.54 2.48 1.40
N GLY A 364 -24.61 2.94 2.26
CA GLY A 364 -23.57 2.10 2.85
C GLY A 364 -22.27 2.04 2.07
N PHE A 365 -22.00 2.99 1.16
CA PHE A 365 -20.70 3.09 0.51
C PHE A 365 -19.77 3.96 1.35
N SER A 366 -18.64 3.40 1.77
CA SER A 366 -17.62 4.08 2.57
C SER A 366 -16.80 5.09 1.77
N ASP A 367 -16.74 4.96 0.42
CA ASP A 367 -15.98 5.82 -0.47
C ASP A 367 -16.81 6.29 -1.68
N ARG A 368 -16.72 7.59 -1.96
CA ARG A 368 -17.37 8.24 -3.10
C ARG A 368 -16.97 7.60 -4.44
N SER A 369 -15.69 7.33 -4.61
CA SER A 369 -15.16 6.78 -5.88
C SER A 369 -15.69 5.37 -6.12
N ASN A 370 -15.80 4.56 -5.05
CA ASN A 370 -16.38 3.23 -5.09
C ASN A 370 -17.87 3.29 -5.46
N PHE A 371 -18.65 4.18 -4.81
CA PHE A 371 -20.05 4.41 -5.15
C PHE A 371 -20.25 4.73 -6.63
N HIS A 372 -19.52 5.73 -7.14
CA HIS A 372 -19.64 6.15 -8.55
C HIS A 372 -19.27 5.03 -9.52
N ARG A 373 -18.21 4.29 -9.25
CA ARG A 373 -17.75 3.17 -10.07
C ARG A 373 -18.75 2.02 -10.10
N GLN A 374 -19.26 1.59 -8.92
CA GLN A 374 -20.25 0.51 -8.83
C GLN A 374 -21.58 0.91 -9.46
N PHE A 375 -22.02 2.14 -9.22
CA PHE A 375 -23.23 2.65 -9.84
C PHE A 375 -23.13 2.66 -11.37
N GLN A 376 -22.02 3.18 -11.92
CA GLN A 376 -21.80 3.20 -13.36
C GLN A 376 -21.68 1.79 -13.95
N LYS A 377 -21.03 0.85 -13.23
CA LYS A 377 -20.90 -0.55 -13.65
C LYS A 377 -22.25 -1.26 -13.73
N ILE A 378 -23.15 -1.02 -12.76
CA ILE A 378 -24.43 -1.75 -12.65
C ILE A 378 -25.53 -1.05 -13.46
N VAL A 379 -25.57 0.28 -13.48
CA VAL A 379 -26.63 1.07 -14.11
C VAL A 379 -26.28 1.53 -15.53
N GLY A 380 -25.00 1.51 -15.89
CA GLY A 380 -24.50 1.96 -17.21
C GLY A 380 -24.28 3.47 -17.32
N CYS A 381 -24.66 4.27 -16.31
CA CYS A 381 -24.49 5.72 -16.31
C CYS A 381 -24.04 6.23 -14.93
N SER A 382 -23.56 7.49 -14.85
CA SER A 382 -23.19 8.08 -13.58
C SER A 382 -24.42 8.39 -12.71
N PRO A 383 -24.28 8.46 -11.35
CA PRO A 383 -25.37 8.85 -10.47
C PRO A 383 -25.99 10.20 -10.80
N LYS A 384 -25.17 11.14 -11.30
CA LYS A 384 -25.65 12.46 -11.76
C LYS A 384 -26.52 12.33 -13.00
N GLN A 385 -26.08 11.61 -14.01
CA GLN A 385 -26.86 11.38 -15.24
C GLN A 385 -28.19 10.67 -14.93
N TRP A 386 -28.18 9.69 -14.02
CA TRP A 386 -29.40 9.01 -13.58
C TRP A 386 -30.40 9.98 -12.92
N ARG A 387 -29.94 10.85 -12.02
CA ARG A 387 -30.76 11.89 -11.39
C ARG A 387 -31.33 12.88 -12.38
N ASP A 388 -30.46 13.38 -13.29
CA ASP A 388 -30.82 14.43 -14.26
C ASP A 388 -31.79 13.92 -15.32
N SER A 389 -31.69 12.63 -15.70
CA SER A 389 -32.59 11.97 -16.65
C SER A 389 -33.92 11.51 -16.04
N GLY A 390 -34.11 11.70 -14.72
CA GLY A 390 -35.30 11.20 -14.04
C GLY A 390 -35.43 9.66 -14.07
N GLY A 391 -34.29 8.95 -14.12
CA GLY A 391 -34.27 7.48 -14.18
C GLY A 391 -34.52 6.86 -15.57
N LYS A 392 -34.68 7.71 -16.60
CA LYS A 392 -34.90 7.26 -17.99
C LYS A 392 -33.58 7.20 -18.75
N PHE A 393 -32.70 6.29 -18.35
CA PHE A 393 -31.45 6.06 -19.06
C PHE A 393 -31.58 4.79 -19.91
N ALA A 394 -31.57 4.92 -21.23
CA ALA A 394 -31.51 3.75 -22.13
C ALA A 394 -30.09 3.16 -22.02
N VAL A 395 -29.98 1.95 -21.49
CA VAL A 395 -28.73 1.18 -21.53
C VAL A 395 -28.42 0.93 -23.01
N ARG A 396 -27.33 1.48 -23.53
CA ARG A 396 -26.80 1.06 -24.83
C ARG A 396 -26.30 -0.38 -24.64
N GLU A 397 -26.89 -1.30 -25.39
CA GLU A 397 -26.53 -2.73 -25.38
C GLU A 397 -25.11 -3.04 -25.83
N ASP A 398 -24.36 -2.04 -26.32
CA ASP A 398 -23.04 -2.22 -26.94
C ASP A 398 -21.87 -2.34 -25.91
N THR A 399 -22.12 -2.41 -24.59
CA THR A 399 -21.05 -2.41 -23.56
C THR A 399 -20.87 -3.78 -22.86
N ILE A 400 -21.53 -4.84 -23.34
CA ILE A 400 -21.46 -6.18 -22.69
C ILE A 400 -20.37 -7.07 -23.32
N GLU A 401 -19.75 -6.66 -24.44
CA GLU A 401 -18.64 -7.38 -25.05
C GLU A 401 -17.31 -6.59 -24.93
N ARG A 402 -16.68 -6.62 -23.73
CA ARG A 402 -15.21 -6.51 -23.62
C ARG A 402 -14.73 -6.97 -22.25
#